data_6997fcb788516b23517dbd8829026164
#
_entry.id   6997fcb788516b23517dbd8829026164
#
_cell.length_a   1.000
_cell.length_b   1.000
_cell.length_c   1.000
_cell.angle_alpha   90.00
_cell.angle_beta   90.00
_cell.angle_gamma   90.00
#
_symmetry.space_group_name_H-M   'P 1'
#
loop_
_entity.id
_entity.type
_entity.pdbx_description
1 polymer ?
#
loop_
_entity_poly.entity_id
_entity_poly.type
_entity_poly.pdbx_seq_one_letter_code
_entity_poly.pdbx_strand_id
1 'polypeptide(L)'
;MTTGFDRYECDCTRTGFYGENCTTPELLTWLKLTLKPTPNTVHYILTHFKGLWNIINNIPFLRDTIMRYVLTSRSHLIDSPPTYNSDYNYKSWEAYSNLSYYTRSLPPVGLDCPTPMGVKGKKELPDSKLIVEKFLLRRKFIPDPQGTNVMFTFFAQHFTHQFFKTDHTKGPGFTKALGHGVDLNHIYGETLERQLKLRLLKDGKLKYQMIDGEMYPPTVKDTQAEMLYPPHVPEHLQFSVGQEVFGLVPGLMMYATIWLREHNRVCDILKREHPEWDDERLFQTTRLILIGETIKIVIEDYVQHLSGYHFKLKFDPELLFNQRFQYQNRIAAEFNTLYHWHPLLPDTFQIHDQEYTFQQFLYNNSIMLEHGLSHMVKSFSKQSAGRVAGGKNVPAAVQKVAKASIDQSRQMRYQSLNEYRKRFMLKPFKSFEELTGEKEMAAELEELYGDIDAMELYPGLLVEKPRPGAIFGETMVEIGAPFSLKGLMGNAICSPEYWKPSTFGGKVGFEIINTASLQKLICHNVKGCPFTAFHVLNPDPTEATINVSTSNTAMEDINPTLLLKERSAEL
;
A
#
# COMPACT_ATOMS: atom_id res chain seq x y z
N MET A 1 19.17 8.04 30.03
CA MET A 1 19.03 7.45 31.39
C MET A 1 18.81 8.58 32.38
N THR A 2 17.87 8.44 33.28
CA THR A 2 17.67 9.42 34.37
C THR A 2 18.68 9.14 35.48
N THR A 3 19.52 10.09 35.82
CA THR A 3 20.56 9.97 36.87
C THR A 3 20.15 10.60 38.19
N GLY A 4 18.90 11.05 38.35
CA GLY A 4 18.34 11.67 39.55
C GLY A 4 17.13 12.55 39.21
N PHE A 5 16.49 13.14 40.24
CA PHE A 5 15.47 14.16 40.05
C PHE A 5 16.10 15.33 39.26
N ASP A 6 15.51 15.68 38.10
CA ASP A 6 15.96 16.75 37.18
C ASP A 6 17.30 16.56 36.43
N ARG A 7 17.88 15.35 36.38
CA ARG A 7 19.06 15.09 35.58
C ARG A 7 18.86 13.87 34.67
N TYR A 8 19.18 14.03 33.40
CA TYR A 8 19.25 12.93 32.43
C TYR A 8 20.64 12.91 31.81
N GLU A 9 21.08 11.73 31.42
CA GLU A 9 22.28 11.52 30.60
C GLU A 9 21.88 10.74 29.36
N CYS A 10 22.27 11.25 28.19
CA CYS A 10 22.02 10.56 26.93
C CYS A 10 23.13 9.55 26.66
N ASP A 11 22.79 8.31 26.38
CA ASP A 11 23.75 7.31 25.90
C ASP A 11 23.93 7.49 24.39
N CYS A 12 25.07 8.06 24.02
CA CYS A 12 25.45 8.30 22.63
C CYS A 12 26.22 7.13 21.98
N THR A 13 26.38 6.01 22.69
CA THR A 13 27.16 4.87 22.20
C THR A 13 26.64 4.35 20.87
N ARG A 14 27.52 4.27 19.87
CA ARG A 14 27.23 3.80 18.50
C ARG A 14 26.21 4.64 17.71
N THR A 15 25.93 5.87 18.15
CA THR A 15 25.03 6.78 17.41
C THR A 15 25.78 7.58 16.33
N GLY A 16 27.08 7.71 16.45
CA GLY A 16 27.90 8.62 15.65
C GLY A 16 27.79 10.08 16.10
N PHE A 17 27.23 10.30 17.29
CA PHE A 17 27.11 11.62 17.93
C PHE A 17 27.72 11.59 19.33
N TYR A 18 28.04 12.77 19.86
CA TYR A 18 28.56 12.97 21.21
C TYR A 18 27.98 14.25 21.83
N GLY A 19 28.32 14.49 23.11
CA GLY A 19 27.82 15.61 23.90
C GLY A 19 26.66 15.24 24.80
N GLU A 20 26.27 16.14 25.68
CA GLU A 20 25.25 15.90 26.72
C GLU A 20 23.92 15.35 26.18
N ASN A 21 23.52 15.78 24.98
CA ASN A 21 22.28 15.43 24.33
C ASN A 21 22.47 14.64 23.02
N CYS A 22 23.65 14.09 22.76
CA CYS A 22 23.98 13.39 21.52
C CYS A 22 23.68 14.22 20.26
N THR A 23 23.92 15.51 20.29
CA THR A 23 23.58 16.43 19.20
C THR A 23 24.77 16.80 18.32
N THR A 24 25.99 16.60 18.80
CA THR A 24 27.22 16.91 18.07
C THR A 24 27.67 15.68 17.27
N PRO A 25 27.69 15.73 15.93
CA PRO A 25 28.10 14.59 15.13
C PRO A 25 29.62 14.38 15.20
N GLU A 26 30.06 13.10 15.24
CA GLU A 26 31.45 12.74 14.97
C GLU A 26 31.85 13.14 13.54
N LEU A 27 33.14 13.31 13.28
CA LEU A 27 33.66 13.79 11.98
C LEU A 27 33.10 13.00 10.78
N LEU A 28 33.10 11.68 10.86
CA LEU A 28 32.56 10.83 9.78
C LEU A 28 31.05 10.97 9.62
N THR A 29 30.36 11.11 10.71
CA THR A 29 28.90 11.34 10.73
C THR A 29 28.59 12.72 10.15
N TRP A 30 29.35 13.73 10.55
CA TRP A 30 29.23 15.08 10.00
C TRP A 30 29.47 15.12 8.49
N LEU A 31 30.52 14.46 7.99
CA LEU A 31 30.77 14.34 6.55
C LEU A 31 29.62 13.66 5.82
N LYS A 32 29.12 12.53 6.35
CA LYS A 32 27.96 11.83 5.78
C LYS A 32 26.72 12.71 5.74
N LEU A 33 26.42 13.42 6.81
CA LEU A 33 25.25 14.31 6.89
C LEU A 33 25.38 15.52 5.97
N THR A 34 26.59 16.07 5.83
CA THR A 34 26.85 17.25 4.99
C THR A 34 26.82 16.90 3.50
N LEU A 35 27.34 15.72 3.13
CA LEU A 35 27.40 15.26 1.75
C LEU A 35 26.14 14.51 1.31
N LYS A 36 25.27 14.12 2.26
CA LYS A 36 24.03 13.43 1.93
C LYS A 36 23.07 14.37 1.20
N PRO A 37 22.65 14.03 -0.02
CA PRO A 37 21.67 14.83 -0.73
C PRO A 37 20.33 14.85 0.02
N THR A 38 19.59 15.94 -0.09
CA THR A 38 18.25 16.01 0.51
C THR A 38 17.31 14.98 -0.14
N PRO A 39 16.25 14.52 0.56
CA PRO A 39 15.26 13.61 -0.03
C PRO A 39 14.66 14.13 -1.34
N ASN A 40 14.42 15.44 -1.44
CA ASN A 40 13.92 16.06 -2.66
C ASN A 40 14.96 16.06 -3.79
N THR A 41 16.25 16.23 -3.47
CA THR A 41 17.33 16.09 -4.47
C THR A 41 17.42 14.66 -4.98
N VAL A 42 17.36 13.67 -4.09
CA VAL A 42 17.35 12.24 -4.48
C VAL A 42 16.15 11.93 -5.37
N HIS A 43 14.97 12.40 -4.98
CA HIS A 43 13.75 12.23 -5.78
C HIS A 43 13.90 12.87 -7.17
N TYR A 44 14.42 14.09 -7.23
CA TYR A 44 14.67 14.78 -8.50
C TYR A 44 15.60 13.97 -9.43
N ILE A 45 16.71 13.46 -8.88
CA ILE A 45 17.66 12.63 -9.65
C ILE A 45 16.99 11.35 -10.17
N LEU A 46 16.19 10.67 -9.34
CA LEU A 46 15.54 9.41 -9.69
C LEU A 46 14.38 9.56 -10.70
N THR A 47 13.75 10.75 -10.73
CA THR A 47 12.62 11.05 -11.62
C THR A 47 13.03 11.81 -12.89
N HIS A 48 14.31 12.17 -13.01
CA HIS A 48 14.87 12.85 -14.16
C HIS A 48 16.01 12.00 -14.77
N PHE A 49 16.67 12.50 -15.81
CA PHE A 49 17.82 11.83 -16.45
C PHE A 49 17.54 10.42 -16.99
N LYS A 50 16.37 10.23 -17.62
CA LYS A 50 15.91 8.94 -18.17
C LYS A 50 17.00 8.16 -18.94
N GLY A 51 17.79 8.84 -19.78
CA GLY A 51 18.88 8.22 -20.54
C GLY A 51 19.96 7.59 -19.65
N LEU A 52 20.37 8.29 -18.58
CA LEU A 52 21.33 7.77 -17.61
C LEU A 52 20.78 6.54 -16.87
N TRP A 53 19.53 6.63 -16.42
CA TRP A 53 18.88 5.51 -15.73
C TRP A 53 18.69 4.30 -16.64
N ASN A 54 18.42 4.49 -17.93
CA ASN A 54 18.36 3.39 -18.87
C ASN A 54 19.70 2.64 -18.98
N ILE A 55 20.83 3.36 -18.95
CA ILE A 55 22.15 2.74 -18.93
C ILE A 55 22.34 1.95 -17.61
N ILE A 56 22.09 2.60 -16.47
CA ILE A 56 22.26 1.99 -15.13
C ILE A 56 21.40 0.73 -14.99
N ASN A 57 20.12 0.79 -15.39
CA ASN A 57 19.19 -0.33 -15.30
C ASN A 57 19.65 -1.57 -16.08
N ASN A 58 20.46 -1.39 -17.16
CA ASN A 58 20.99 -2.47 -17.97
C ASN A 58 22.35 -3.00 -17.50
N ILE A 59 22.93 -2.43 -16.45
CA ILE A 59 24.17 -2.90 -15.83
C ILE A 59 23.83 -3.55 -14.49
N PRO A 60 23.73 -4.91 -14.41
CA PRO A 60 23.24 -5.60 -13.22
C PRO A 60 23.95 -5.19 -11.92
N PHE A 61 25.28 -5.11 -11.94
CA PHE A 61 26.06 -4.72 -10.77
C PHE A 61 25.67 -3.32 -10.23
N LEU A 62 25.46 -2.33 -11.11
CA LEU A 62 25.06 -0.98 -10.69
C LEU A 62 23.63 -0.97 -10.18
N ARG A 63 22.72 -1.60 -10.89
CA ARG A 63 21.32 -1.72 -10.49
C ARG A 63 21.19 -2.41 -9.13
N ASP A 64 21.85 -3.54 -8.95
CA ASP A 64 21.82 -4.31 -7.70
C ASP A 64 22.44 -3.54 -6.53
N THR A 65 23.52 -2.80 -6.77
CA THR A 65 24.15 -1.97 -5.74
C THR A 65 23.23 -0.84 -5.27
N ILE A 66 22.58 -0.16 -6.20
CA ILE A 66 21.63 0.90 -5.88
C ILE A 66 20.39 0.33 -5.18
N MET A 67 19.85 -0.79 -5.68
CA MET A 67 18.68 -1.43 -5.07
C MET A 67 18.97 -1.89 -3.63
N ARG A 68 20.13 -2.51 -3.40
CA ARG A 68 20.60 -2.88 -2.05
C ARG A 68 20.67 -1.66 -1.14
N TYR A 69 21.22 -0.56 -1.60
CA TYR A 69 21.31 0.68 -0.84
C TYR A 69 19.91 1.22 -0.50
N VAL A 70 18.98 1.24 -1.45
CA VAL A 70 17.60 1.65 -1.21
C VAL A 70 16.95 0.80 -0.14
N LEU A 71 17.02 -0.54 -0.25
CA LEU A 71 16.42 -1.46 0.69
C LEU A 71 16.99 -1.31 2.10
N THR A 72 18.31 -1.24 2.23
CA THR A 72 18.97 -1.15 3.54
C THR A 72 18.78 0.21 4.20
N SER A 73 18.93 1.30 3.47
CA SER A 73 18.82 2.66 4.02
C SER A 73 17.40 2.97 4.49
N ARG A 74 16.38 2.50 3.77
CA ARG A 74 14.97 2.68 4.14
C ARG A 74 14.60 1.78 5.33
N SER A 75 14.94 0.51 5.26
CA SER A 75 14.59 -0.46 6.32
C SER A 75 15.23 -0.16 7.67
N HIS A 76 16.40 0.45 7.69
CA HIS A 76 17.08 0.84 8.94
C HIS A 76 16.32 1.90 9.76
N LEU A 77 15.39 2.62 9.16
CA LEU A 77 14.56 3.61 9.87
C LEU A 77 13.45 2.95 10.70
N ILE A 78 13.16 1.68 10.47
CA ILE A 78 12.13 0.94 11.19
C ILE A 78 12.75 0.12 12.31
N ASP A 79 12.21 0.28 13.52
CA ASP A 79 12.66 -0.48 14.68
C ASP A 79 12.38 -1.97 14.49
N SER A 80 13.41 -2.78 14.71
CA SER A 80 13.32 -4.24 14.70
C SER A 80 14.27 -4.79 15.75
N PRO A 81 13.76 -5.33 16.87
CA PRO A 81 12.34 -5.55 17.22
C PRO A 81 11.56 -4.25 17.49
N PRO A 82 10.20 -4.32 17.51
CA PRO A 82 9.34 -3.19 17.83
C PRO A 82 9.52 -2.72 19.28
N THR A 83 9.22 -1.45 19.56
CA THR A 83 9.56 -0.79 20.83
C THR A 83 8.36 -0.32 21.65
N TYR A 84 7.35 0.28 21.01
CA TYR A 84 6.21 0.92 21.69
C TYR A 84 4.88 0.40 21.16
N ASN A 85 3.81 0.63 21.93
CA ASN A 85 2.43 0.54 21.46
C ASN A 85 1.62 1.74 21.98
N SER A 86 0.32 1.76 21.75
CA SER A 86 -0.55 2.88 22.13
C SER A 86 -0.69 3.08 23.64
N ASP A 87 -0.39 2.07 24.44
CA ASP A 87 -0.59 2.09 25.89
C ASP A 87 0.72 2.28 26.68
N TYR A 88 1.88 2.04 26.04
CA TYR A 88 3.18 2.13 26.69
C TYR A 88 4.08 3.18 26.03
N ASN A 89 4.38 4.25 26.76
CA ASN A 89 5.32 5.29 26.33
C ASN A 89 6.78 4.96 26.71
N TYR A 90 7.04 3.73 27.12
CA TYR A 90 8.35 3.17 27.44
C TYR A 90 8.47 1.75 26.86
N LYS A 91 9.70 1.25 26.75
CA LYS A 91 9.96 -0.12 26.26
C LYS A 91 9.48 -1.13 27.28
N SER A 92 8.55 -1.99 26.90
CA SER A 92 7.96 -3.03 27.74
C SER A 92 7.94 -4.37 27.01
N TRP A 93 7.92 -5.47 27.78
CA TRP A 93 7.72 -6.78 27.20
C TRP A 93 6.37 -6.92 26.50
N GLU A 94 5.34 -6.30 27.06
CA GLU A 94 4.01 -6.29 26.49
C GLU A 94 3.96 -5.62 25.11
N ALA A 95 4.62 -4.48 24.93
CA ALA A 95 4.71 -3.83 23.62
C ALA A 95 5.43 -4.69 22.57
N TYR A 96 6.38 -5.49 22.97
CA TYR A 96 7.07 -6.43 22.10
C TYR A 96 6.26 -7.70 21.81
N SER A 97 5.70 -8.35 22.83
CA SER A 97 5.15 -9.71 22.74
C SER A 97 3.70 -9.77 22.31
N ASN A 98 2.90 -8.74 22.58
CA ASN A 98 1.47 -8.75 22.28
C ASN A 98 1.20 -8.36 20.83
N LEU A 99 0.97 -9.37 19.99
CA LEU A 99 0.71 -9.20 18.56
C LEU A 99 -0.64 -8.55 18.23
N SER A 100 -1.55 -8.46 19.20
CA SER A 100 -2.85 -7.81 19.00
C SER A 100 -2.79 -6.29 18.97
N TYR A 101 -1.64 -5.70 19.31
CA TYR A 101 -1.39 -4.27 19.11
C TYR A 101 -0.76 -3.98 17.75
N TYR A 102 -1.12 -2.83 17.17
CA TYR A 102 -0.19 -2.14 16.28
C TYR A 102 1.02 -1.66 17.09
N THR A 103 2.21 -1.73 16.52
CA THR A 103 3.37 -1.05 17.10
C THR A 103 3.30 0.46 16.88
N ARG A 104 4.20 1.21 17.48
CA ARG A 104 4.33 2.66 17.33
C ARG A 104 5.77 3.03 17.00
N SER A 105 5.95 3.95 16.06
CA SER A 105 7.25 4.53 15.71
C SER A 105 7.72 5.58 16.70
N LEU A 106 6.76 6.27 17.33
CA LEU A 106 6.98 7.19 18.44
C LEU A 106 6.04 6.80 19.58
N PRO A 107 6.48 6.95 20.85
CA PRO A 107 5.58 6.74 21.99
C PRO A 107 4.42 7.74 21.96
N PRO A 108 3.28 7.42 22.58
CA PRO A 108 2.18 8.36 22.70
C PRO A 108 2.60 9.60 23.51
N VAL A 109 1.99 10.74 23.19
CA VAL A 109 2.16 11.98 23.98
C VAL A 109 1.77 11.72 25.43
N GLY A 110 2.59 12.18 26.39
CA GLY A 110 2.34 12.01 27.81
C GLY A 110 1.03 12.69 28.27
N LEU A 111 0.33 12.06 29.19
CA LEU A 111 -0.92 12.60 29.75
C LEU A 111 -0.72 13.88 30.59
N ASP A 112 0.50 14.09 31.06
CA ASP A 112 0.95 15.25 31.84
C ASP A 112 1.48 16.40 30.99
N CYS A 113 1.48 16.25 29.67
CA CYS A 113 1.91 17.31 28.75
C CYS A 113 0.95 18.50 28.80
N PRO A 114 1.48 19.75 28.66
CA PRO A 114 0.67 20.97 28.73
C PRO A 114 -0.36 21.12 27.60
N THR A 115 -0.15 20.47 26.47
CA THR A 115 -1.08 20.44 25.34
C THR A 115 -1.26 19.02 24.81
N PRO A 116 -2.31 18.73 24.03
CA PRO A 116 -2.50 17.42 23.40
C PRO A 116 -1.34 16.99 22.47
N MET A 117 -0.57 17.95 21.96
CA MET A 117 0.55 17.70 21.06
C MET A 117 1.92 17.80 21.77
N GLY A 118 1.94 17.87 23.09
CA GLY A 118 3.14 17.96 23.90
C GLY A 118 3.29 19.31 24.60
N VAL A 119 4.22 20.15 24.15
CA VAL A 119 4.50 21.47 24.73
C VAL A 119 3.90 22.60 23.90
N LYS A 120 3.87 22.42 22.57
CA LYS A 120 3.44 23.44 21.61
C LYS A 120 1.98 23.34 21.25
N GLY A 121 1.42 24.43 20.77
CA GLY A 121 0.04 24.51 20.32
C GLY A 121 -0.96 24.92 21.39
N LYS A 122 -2.22 24.84 21.04
CA LYS A 122 -3.35 25.23 21.90
C LYS A 122 -3.68 24.13 22.91
N LYS A 123 -4.38 24.49 23.97
CA LYS A 123 -4.85 23.52 24.99
C LYS A 123 -5.88 22.54 24.45
N GLU A 124 -6.57 22.91 23.38
CA GLU A 124 -7.54 22.07 22.69
C GLU A 124 -7.19 22.01 21.21
N LEU A 125 -7.31 20.83 20.63
CA LEU A 125 -7.18 20.64 19.19
C LEU A 125 -8.43 21.16 18.46
N PRO A 126 -8.29 21.64 17.22
CA PRO A 126 -9.44 22.07 16.42
C PRO A 126 -10.47 20.96 16.25
N ASP A 127 -11.73 21.30 16.05
CA ASP A 127 -12.77 20.32 15.73
C ASP A 127 -12.37 19.52 14.47
N SER A 128 -12.36 18.20 14.59
CA SER A 128 -11.99 17.30 13.49
C SER A 128 -12.91 17.42 12.29
N LYS A 129 -14.20 17.68 12.50
CA LYS A 129 -15.16 17.95 11.42
C LYS A 129 -14.79 19.22 10.65
N LEU A 130 -14.42 20.27 11.36
CA LEU A 130 -14.00 21.54 10.76
C LEU A 130 -12.72 21.36 9.92
N ILE A 131 -11.74 20.59 10.41
CA ILE A 131 -10.53 20.28 9.65
C ILE A 131 -10.87 19.58 8.34
N VAL A 132 -11.71 18.54 8.38
CA VAL A 132 -12.13 17.80 7.20
C VAL A 132 -12.83 18.72 6.21
N GLU A 133 -13.81 19.49 6.67
CA GLU A 133 -14.61 20.36 5.80
C GLU A 133 -13.78 21.50 5.17
N LYS A 134 -12.86 22.11 5.93
CA LYS A 134 -12.05 23.22 5.41
C LYS A 134 -10.90 22.76 4.49
N PHE A 135 -10.18 21.72 4.86
CA PHE A 135 -8.88 21.42 4.26
C PHE A 135 -8.84 20.10 3.49
N LEU A 136 -9.70 19.13 3.78
CA LEU A 136 -9.61 17.81 3.19
C LEU A 136 -10.68 17.54 2.12
N LEU A 137 -11.93 18.00 2.32
CA LEU A 137 -13.02 17.73 1.39
C LEU A 137 -12.78 18.31 0.00
N ARG A 138 -13.03 17.46 -0.99
CA ARG A 138 -12.98 17.78 -2.41
C ARG A 138 -13.98 18.88 -2.78
N ARG A 139 -13.48 19.91 -3.47
CA ARG A 139 -14.31 20.93 -4.13
C ARG A 139 -14.55 20.57 -5.59
N LYS A 140 -13.50 20.09 -6.24
CA LYS A 140 -13.49 19.55 -7.59
C LYS A 140 -12.50 18.42 -7.63
N PHE A 141 -12.79 17.34 -8.38
CA PHE A 141 -11.87 16.23 -8.56
C PHE A 141 -10.54 16.73 -9.14
N ILE A 142 -9.44 16.38 -8.46
CA ILE A 142 -8.08 16.69 -8.88
C ILE A 142 -7.43 15.39 -9.27
N PRO A 143 -7.23 15.12 -10.57
CA PRO A 143 -6.59 13.89 -11.01
C PRO A 143 -5.12 13.87 -10.59
N ASP A 144 -4.60 12.65 -10.37
CA ASP A 144 -3.19 12.48 -10.06
C ASP A 144 -2.31 12.81 -11.28
N PRO A 145 -1.34 13.73 -11.14
CA PRO A 145 -0.44 14.09 -12.24
C PRO A 145 0.51 12.95 -12.68
N GLN A 146 0.74 11.94 -11.83
CA GLN A 146 1.48 10.74 -12.22
C GLN A 146 0.64 9.76 -13.07
N GLY A 147 -0.62 10.10 -13.33
CA GLY A 147 -1.50 9.25 -14.12
C GLY A 147 -1.97 7.98 -13.41
N THR A 148 -1.94 7.93 -12.09
CA THR A 148 -2.48 6.80 -11.32
C THR A 148 -3.94 6.53 -11.69
N ASN A 149 -4.29 5.25 -11.88
CA ASN A 149 -5.62 4.83 -12.31
C ASN A 149 -6.41 4.09 -11.22
N VAL A 150 -7.65 3.74 -11.52
CA VAL A 150 -8.55 3.05 -10.59
C VAL A 150 -8.12 1.59 -10.33
N MET A 151 -7.42 0.94 -11.27
CA MET A 151 -6.78 -0.37 -11.00
C MET A 151 -5.81 -0.29 -9.82
N PHE A 152 -4.99 0.77 -9.78
CA PHE A 152 -4.11 1.04 -8.64
C PHE A 152 -4.89 1.25 -7.35
N THR A 153 -5.97 2.03 -7.40
CA THR A 153 -6.79 2.36 -6.22
C THR A 153 -7.32 1.11 -5.53
N PHE A 154 -7.91 0.19 -6.28
CA PHE A 154 -8.45 -1.05 -5.71
C PHE A 154 -7.36 -2.06 -5.37
N PHE A 155 -6.25 -2.08 -6.09
CA PHE A 155 -5.11 -2.90 -5.69
C PHE A 155 -4.57 -2.45 -4.34
N ALA A 156 -4.38 -1.15 -4.13
CA ALA A 156 -3.93 -0.59 -2.86
C ALA A 156 -4.85 -0.99 -1.71
N GLN A 157 -6.15 -0.85 -1.89
CA GLN A 157 -7.14 -1.21 -0.88
C GLN A 157 -7.14 -2.73 -0.61
N HIS A 158 -7.17 -3.56 -1.66
CA HIS A 158 -7.13 -5.01 -1.52
C HIS A 158 -5.85 -5.49 -0.83
N PHE A 159 -4.69 -5.03 -1.27
CA PHE A 159 -3.40 -5.41 -0.73
C PHE A 159 -3.23 -5.04 0.74
N THR A 160 -3.61 -3.83 1.12
CA THR A 160 -3.40 -3.33 2.50
C THR A 160 -4.35 -3.94 3.52
N HIS A 161 -5.53 -4.41 3.10
CA HIS A 161 -6.52 -4.99 4.01
C HIS A 161 -6.15 -6.38 4.55
N GLN A 162 -4.98 -6.92 4.21
CA GLN A 162 -4.43 -8.08 4.88
C GLN A 162 -3.69 -7.74 6.19
N PHE A 163 -3.21 -6.51 6.35
CA PHE A 163 -2.45 -6.09 7.54
C PHE A 163 -2.98 -4.81 8.20
N PHE A 164 -3.89 -4.08 7.60
CA PHE A 164 -4.65 -3.00 8.22
C PHE A 164 -6.06 -3.49 8.57
N LYS A 165 -6.14 -4.26 9.66
CA LYS A 165 -7.37 -4.86 10.16
C LYS A 165 -7.57 -4.45 11.62
N THR A 166 -7.92 -3.19 11.83
CA THR A 166 -8.15 -2.65 13.17
C THR A 166 -9.26 -3.42 13.90
N ASP A 167 -8.97 -3.82 15.13
CA ASP A 167 -9.97 -4.41 16.04
C ASP A 167 -10.72 -3.30 16.76
N HIS A 168 -11.81 -2.84 16.14
CA HIS A 168 -12.61 -1.72 16.69
C HIS A 168 -13.28 -2.05 18.04
N THR A 169 -13.38 -3.33 18.40
CA THR A 169 -13.92 -3.71 19.72
C THR A 169 -12.93 -3.44 20.84
N LYS A 170 -11.62 -3.52 20.55
CA LYS A 170 -10.55 -3.24 21.50
C LYS A 170 -10.08 -1.78 21.45
N GLY A 171 -10.16 -1.16 20.28
CA GLY A 171 -9.74 0.23 20.05
C GLY A 171 -8.85 0.42 18.83
N PRO A 172 -8.53 1.69 18.47
CA PRO A 172 -7.80 2.00 17.24
C PRO A 172 -6.34 1.54 17.25
N GLY A 173 -5.76 1.27 18.42
CA GLY A 173 -4.39 0.77 18.56
C GLY A 173 -4.24 -0.75 18.40
N PHE A 174 -5.33 -1.49 18.13
CA PHE A 174 -5.37 -2.95 18.09
C PHE A 174 -5.66 -3.46 16.68
N THR A 175 -5.11 -4.64 16.36
CA THR A 175 -5.29 -5.30 15.06
C THR A 175 -5.75 -6.74 15.23
N LYS A 176 -6.57 -7.21 14.27
CA LYS A 176 -6.91 -8.63 14.09
C LYS A 176 -5.94 -9.36 13.16
N ALA A 177 -5.08 -8.64 12.45
CA ALA A 177 -4.10 -9.21 11.53
C ALA A 177 -2.80 -9.58 12.26
N LEU A 178 -2.78 -10.72 12.94
CA LEU A 178 -1.70 -11.16 13.83
C LEU A 178 -0.42 -11.59 13.07
N GLY A 179 -0.47 -11.72 11.76
CA GLY A 179 0.71 -11.99 10.92
C GLY A 179 1.57 -10.76 10.65
N HIS A 180 1.05 -9.56 10.88
CA HIS A 180 1.76 -8.28 10.74
C HIS A 180 2.55 -8.11 9.43
N GLY A 181 2.00 -8.57 8.32
CA GLY A 181 2.69 -8.46 7.04
C GLY A 181 1.93 -9.13 5.91
N VAL A 182 2.66 -9.44 4.86
CA VAL A 182 2.13 -10.10 3.67
C VAL A 182 2.04 -11.61 3.92
N ASP A 183 0.91 -12.06 4.43
CA ASP A 183 0.58 -13.46 4.68
C ASP A 183 -0.62 -13.95 3.89
N LEU A 184 -1.26 -13.04 3.13
CA LEU A 184 -2.45 -13.27 2.31
C LEU A 184 -3.69 -13.73 3.11
N ASN A 185 -3.81 -13.32 4.38
CA ASN A 185 -5.00 -13.64 5.15
C ASN A 185 -6.29 -13.05 4.55
N HIS A 186 -6.19 -12.02 3.74
CA HIS A 186 -7.32 -11.46 2.99
C HIS A 186 -7.83 -12.37 1.87
N ILE A 187 -7.04 -13.37 1.47
CA ILE A 187 -7.44 -14.43 0.54
C ILE A 187 -7.86 -15.69 1.30
N TYR A 188 -7.09 -16.08 2.30
CA TYR A 188 -7.22 -17.37 2.98
C TYR A 188 -7.99 -17.32 4.30
N GLY A 189 -8.27 -16.13 4.83
CA GLY A 189 -8.85 -15.92 6.15
C GLY A 189 -7.81 -15.64 7.24
N GLU A 190 -8.22 -14.94 8.29
CA GLU A 190 -7.36 -14.52 9.39
C GLU A 190 -7.21 -15.59 10.49
N THR A 191 -8.03 -16.64 10.46
CA THR A 191 -8.00 -17.75 11.40
C THR A 191 -8.00 -19.08 10.67
N LEU A 192 -7.50 -20.13 11.30
CA LEU A 192 -7.56 -21.49 10.75
C LEU A 192 -9.01 -21.94 10.52
N GLU A 193 -9.92 -21.59 11.43
CA GLU A 193 -11.34 -21.90 11.29
C GLU A 193 -11.90 -21.32 9.99
N ARG A 194 -11.67 -20.03 9.72
CA ARG A 194 -12.13 -19.38 8.49
C ARG A 194 -11.46 -19.98 7.26
N GLN A 195 -10.16 -20.24 7.32
CA GLN A 195 -9.41 -20.87 6.22
C GLN A 195 -10.05 -22.21 5.82
N LEU A 196 -10.34 -23.08 6.80
CA LEU A 196 -10.93 -24.39 6.53
C LEU A 196 -12.32 -24.30 5.90
N LYS A 197 -13.11 -23.27 6.22
CA LYS A 197 -14.39 -22.99 5.58
C LYS A 197 -14.24 -22.58 4.11
N LEU A 198 -13.15 -21.93 3.76
CA LEU A 198 -12.88 -21.44 2.39
C LEU A 198 -12.17 -22.47 1.52
N ARG A 199 -11.48 -23.46 2.10
CA ARG A 199 -10.76 -24.49 1.36
C ARG A 199 -11.72 -25.53 0.77
N LEU A 200 -11.43 -25.98 -0.46
CA LEU A 200 -12.12 -27.09 -1.09
C LEU A 200 -11.75 -28.44 -0.45
N LEU A 201 -10.58 -28.51 0.21
CA LEU A 201 -9.99 -29.72 0.81
C LEU A 201 -9.74 -30.82 -0.23
N LYS A 202 -9.46 -30.41 -1.44
CA LYS A 202 -9.06 -31.27 -2.56
C LYS A 202 -8.06 -30.55 -3.45
N ASP A 203 -6.93 -31.22 -3.71
CA ASP A 203 -5.84 -30.74 -4.58
C ASP A 203 -5.30 -29.34 -4.21
N GLY A 204 -5.40 -28.97 -2.92
CA GLY A 204 -4.93 -27.68 -2.37
C GLY A 204 -5.81 -26.49 -2.72
N LYS A 205 -6.91 -26.67 -3.40
CA LYS A 205 -7.73 -25.57 -3.96
C LYS A 205 -8.62 -24.90 -2.93
N LEU A 206 -8.97 -23.65 -3.23
CA LEU A 206 -10.05 -22.92 -2.59
C LEU A 206 -11.39 -23.26 -3.23
N LYS A 207 -12.48 -23.17 -2.43
CA LYS A 207 -13.86 -23.29 -2.92
C LYS A 207 -14.15 -22.19 -3.96
N TYR A 208 -14.95 -22.54 -4.94
CA TYR A 208 -15.40 -21.65 -6.00
C TYR A 208 -16.75 -22.10 -6.56
N GLN A 209 -17.37 -21.22 -7.33
CA GLN A 209 -18.53 -21.57 -8.16
C GLN A 209 -18.27 -21.18 -9.61
N MET A 210 -18.97 -21.83 -10.53
CA MET A 210 -18.94 -21.50 -11.96
C MET A 210 -20.21 -20.73 -12.33
N ILE A 211 -20.06 -19.54 -12.90
CA ILE A 211 -21.15 -18.73 -13.42
C ILE A 211 -20.78 -18.35 -14.86
N ASP A 212 -21.61 -18.71 -15.82
CA ASP A 212 -21.40 -18.45 -17.25
C ASP A 212 -20.01 -18.88 -17.77
N GLY A 213 -19.52 -20.01 -17.24
CA GLY A 213 -18.23 -20.60 -17.62
C GLY A 213 -17.00 -19.93 -17.03
N GLU A 214 -17.18 -18.99 -16.09
CA GLU A 214 -16.10 -18.35 -15.36
C GLU A 214 -16.13 -18.66 -13.87
N MET A 215 -14.95 -18.72 -13.24
CA MET A 215 -14.80 -19.00 -11.81
C MET A 215 -15.04 -17.76 -10.98
N TYR A 216 -15.92 -17.84 -10.00
CA TYR A 216 -16.21 -16.82 -9.00
C TYR A 216 -16.06 -17.36 -7.58
N PRO A 217 -15.93 -16.52 -6.54
CA PRO A 217 -15.93 -16.99 -5.17
C PRO A 217 -17.24 -17.72 -4.84
N PRO A 218 -17.22 -18.67 -3.89
CA PRO A 218 -18.42 -19.29 -3.36
C PRO A 218 -19.25 -18.26 -2.58
N THR A 219 -20.47 -18.61 -2.21
CA THR A 219 -21.32 -17.75 -1.37
C THR A 219 -21.11 -18.02 0.12
N VAL A 220 -21.55 -17.07 0.96
CA VAL A 220 -21.58 -17.26 2.42
C VAL A 220 -22.38 -18.51 2.81
N LYS A 221 -23.48 -18.81 2.10
CA LYS A 221 -24.29 -20.00 2.33
C LYS A 221 -23.50 -21.29 2.14
N ASP A 222 -22.67 -21.35 1.10
CA ASP A 222 -21.88 -22.54 0.77
C ASP A 222 -20.67 -22.72 1.71
N THR A 223 -20.07 -21.64 2.20
CA THR A 223 -18.86 -21.69 3.00
C THR A 223 -19.10 -21.60 4.50
N GLN A 224 -20.17 -20.93 4.93
CA GLN A 224 -20.39 -20.50 6.32
C GLN A 224 -19.27 -19.58 6.85
N ALA A 225 -18.46 -19.02 5.95
CA ALA A 225 -17.48 -17.97 6.26
C ALA A 225 -18.17 -16.61 6.14
N GLU A 226 -18.44 -16.01 7.27
CA GLU A 226 -19.23 -14.78 7.36
C GLU A 226 -18.61 -13.61 6.63
N MET A 227 -19.47 -12.78 6.05
CA MET A 227 -19.12 -11.52 5.38
C MET A 227 -19.99 -10.38 5.91
N LEU A 228 -19.50 -9.15 5.81
CA LEU A 228 -20.23 -7.96 6.25
C LEU A 228 -21.09 -7.38 5.12
N TYR A 229 -22.11 -8.14 4.70
CA TYR A 229 -23.12 -7.65 3.74
C TYR A 229 -24.31 -7.05 4.47
N PRO A 230 -24.86 -5.91 3.97
CA PRO A 230 -26.17 -5.44 4.40
C PRO A 230 -27.28 -6.46 4.07
N PRO A 231 -28.39 -6.48 4.84
CA PRO A 231 -29.45 -7.47 4.66
C PRO A 231 -30.15 -7.45 3.28
N HIS A 232 -30.05 -6.35 2.54
CA HIS A 232 -30.67 -6.23 1.22
C HIS A 232 -29.87 -6.90 0.09
N VAL A 233 -28.63 -7.33 0.34
CA VAL A 233 -27.83 -8.01 -0.67
C VAL A 233 -28.36 -9.42 -0.87
N PRO A 234 -28.76 -9.81 -2.12
CA PRO A 234 -29.27 -11.15 -2.39
C PRO A 234 -28.27 -12.24 -2.02
N GLU A 235 -28.76 -13.37 -1.50
CA GLU A 235 -27.92 -14.49 -1.03
C GLU A 235 -26.94 -14.98 -2.10
N HIS A 236 -27.40 -15.09 -3.36
CA HIS A 236 -26.55 -15.55 -4.47
C HIS A 236 -25.44 -14.57 -4.89
N LEU A 237 -25.50 -13.32 -4.43
CA LEU A 237 -24.47 -12.30 -4.63
C LEU A 237 -23.59 -12.07 -3.38
N GLN A 238 -23.85 -12.78 -2.30
CA GLN A 238 -23.02 -12.71 -1.09
C GLN A 238 -21.77 -13.58 -1.24
N PHE A 239 -20.86 -13.17 -2.10
CA PHE A 239 -19.59 -13.88 -2.29
C PHE A 239 -18.78 -13.88 -1.01
N SER A 240 -18.19 -15.04 -0.67
CA SER A 240 -17.40 -15.26 0.53
C SER A 240 -15.94 -15.46 0.19
N VAL A 241 -15.10 -14.61 0.77
CA VAL A 241 -13.65 -14.56 0.57
C VAL A 241 -12.92 -14.42 1.90
N GLY A 242 -11.59 -14.39 1.89
CA GLY A 242 -10.79 -14.34 3.11
C GLY A 242 -11.05 -13.11 3.99
N GLN A 243 -11.24 -11.94 3.39
CA GLN A 243 -11.50 -10.70 4.11
C GLN A 243 -13.00 -10.38 4.11
N GLU A 244 -13.59 -10.30 5.30
CA GLU A 244 -15.04 -10.12 5.49
C GLU A 244 -15.61 -8.80 4.93
N VAL A 245 -14.76 -7.78 4.73
CA VAL A 245 -15.18 -6.48 4.19
C VAL A 245 -15.05 -6.36 2.67
N PHE A 246 -14.59 -7.38 1.96
CA PHE A 246 -14.35 -7.29 0.51
C PHE A 246 -15.61 -7.27 -0.35
N GLY A 247 -16.77 -7.41 0.24
CA GLY A 247 -18.04 -7.13 -0.42
C GLY A 247 -18.37 -5.63 -0.55
N LEU A 248 -17.59 -4.75 0.08
CA LEU A 248 -17.87 -3.31 0.15
C LEU A 248 -18.00 -2.65 -1.22
N VAL A 249 -17.09 -2.97 -2.14
CA VAL A 249 -17.08 -2.44 -3.51
C VAL A 249 -16.64 -3.51 -4.51
N PRO A 250 -17.17 -3.49 -5.75
CA PRO A 250 -16.82 -4.49 -6.78
C PRO A 250 -15.34 -4.57 -7.13
N GLY A 251 -14.60 -3.46 -7.03
CA GLY A 251 -13.17 -3.45 -7.28
C GLY A 251 -12.36 -4.33 -6.31
N LEU A 252 -12.77 -4.41 -5.05
CA LEU A 252 -12.18 -5.34 -4.07
C LEU A 252 -12.51 -6.78 -4.40
N MET A 253 -13.77 -7.08 -4.72
CA MET A 253 -14.20 -8.43 -5.06
C MET A 253 -13.60 -8.89 -6.39
N MET A 254 -13.36 -7.99 -7.32
CA MET A 254 -12.63 -8.27 -8.56
C MET A 254 -11.24 -8.83 -8.28
N TYR A 255 -10.45 -8.16 -7.45
CA TYR A 255 -9.12 -8.66 -7.06
C TYR A 255 -9.18 -9.93 -6.24
N ALA A 256 -10.16 -10.05 -5.32
CA ALA A 256 -10.38 -11.29 -4.58
C ALA A 256 -10.65 -12.48 -5.52
N THR A 257 -11.44 -12.26 -6.57
CA THR A 257 -11.73 -13.27 -7.60
C THR A 257 -10.50 -13.63 -8.41
N ILE A 258 -9.70 -12.63 -8.82
CA ILE A 258 -8.46 -12.84 -9.58
C ILE A 258 -7.46 -13.69 -8.76
N TRP A 259 -7.25 -13.37 -7.50
CA TRP A 259 -6.34 -14.13 -6.63
C TRP A 259 -6.86 -15.52 -6.28
N LEU A 260 -8.17 -15.70 -6.16
CA LEU A 260 -8.79 -17.04 -6.04
C LEU A 260 -8.45 -17.91 -7.26
N ARG A 261 -8.63 -17.36 -8.46
CA ARG A 261 -8.31 -18.05 -9.72
C ARG A 261 -6.82 -18.37 -9.80
N GLU A 262 -5.95 -17.42 -9.43
CA GLU A 262 -4.50 -17.65 -9.42
C GLU A 262 -4.10 -18.75 -8.45
N HIS A 263 -4.66 -18.76 -7.23
CA HIS A 263 -4.40 -19.85 -6.28
C HIS A 263 -4.75 -21.21 -6.88
N ASN A 264 -5.94 -21.35 -7.43
CA ASN A 264 -6.39 -22.62 -8.01
C ASN A 264 -5.58 -23.02 -9.24
N ARG A 265 -5.18 -22.05 -10.07
CA ARG A 265 -4.29 -22.27 -11.24
C ARG A 265 -2.91 -22.81 -10.81
N VAL A 266 -2.30 -22.21 -9.79
CA VAL A 266 -1.00 -22.64 -9.28
C VAL A 266 -1.09 -24.00 -8.62
N CYS A 267 -2.17 -24.32 -7.90
CA CYS A 267 -2.42 -25.66 -7.38
C CYS A 267 -2.44 -26.72 -8.50
N ASP A 268 -3.07 -26.43 -9.62
CA ASP A 268 -3.09 -27.34 -10.77
C ASP A 268 -1.71 -27.54 -11.38
N ILE A 269 -0.88 -26.50 -11.42
CA ILE A 269 0.52 -26.59 -11.88
C ILE A 269 1.32 -27.49 -10.93
N LEU A 270 1.27 -27.22 -9.63
CA LEU A 270 1.99 -28.03 -8.63
C LEU A 270 1.53 -29.47 -8.58
N LYS A 271 0.23 -29.74 -8.77
CA LYS A 271 -0.29 -31.11 -8.81
C LYS A 271 0.25 -31.90 -10.01
N ARG A 272 0.47 -31.24 -11.15
CA ARG A 272 1.12 -31.89 -12.31
C ARG A 272 2.61 -32.15 -12.08
N GLU A 273 3.32 -31.23 -11.44
CA GLU A 273 4.74 -31.39 -11.09
C GLU A 273 4.97 -32.43 -9.99
N HIS A 274 4.01 -32.54 -9.04
CA HIS A 274 4.09 -33.37 -7.84
C HIS A 274 2.77 -34.16 -7.66
N PRO A 275 2.51 -35.17 -8.48
CA PRO A 275 1.27 -35.97 -8.39
C PRO A 275 1.05 -36.63 -7.03
N GLU A 276 2.14 -36.90 -6.30
CA GLU A 276 2.14 -37.55 -4.98
C GLU A 276 1.77 -36.61 -3.81
N TRP A 277 1.74 -35.30 -4.03
CA TRP A 277 1.45 -34.36 -2.96
C TRP A 277 -0.03 -34.38 -2.58
N ASP A 278 -0.27 -34.37 -1.27
CA ASP A 278 -1.61 -34.27 -0.70
C ASP A 278 -2.18 -32.83 -0.78
N ASP A 279 -3.44 -32.69 -0.38
CA ASP A 279 -4.16 -31.42 -0.37
C ASP A 279 -3.44 -30.34 0.47
N GLU A 280 -2.99 -30.72 1.67
CA GLU A 280 -2.37 -29.76 2.59
C GLU A 280 -1.05 -29.22 2.05
N ARG A 281 -0.20 -30.07 1.50
CA ARG A 281 1.08 -29.66 0.93
C ARG A 281 0.90 -28.79 -0.31
N LEU A 282 -0.04 -29.10 -1.16
CA LEU A 282 -0.39 -28.30 -2.32
C LEU A 282 -0.90 -26.90 -1.89
N PHE A 283 -1.78 -26.85 -0.91
CA PHE A 283 -2.32 -25.61 -0.38
C PHE A 283 -1.22 -24.71 0.23
N GLN A 284 -0.43 -25.25 1.14
CA GLN A 284 0.61 -24.47 1.84
C GLN A 284 1.70 -23.97 0.90
N THR A 285 2.14 -24.81 -0.04
CA THR A 285 3.15 -24.42 -1.02
C THR A 285 2.62 -23.37 -1.98
N THR A 286 1.38 -23.51 -2.45
CA THR A 286 0.73 -22.51 -3.29
C THR A 286 0.60 -21.17 -2.58
N ARG A 287 0.24 -21.16 -1.30
CA ARG A 287 0.19 -19.94 -0.50
C ARG A 287 1.54 -19.21 -0.45
N LEU A 288 2.63 -19.94 -0.26
CA LEU A 288 3.99 -19.36 -0.28
C LEU A 288 4.32 -18.74 -1.65
N ILE A 289 3.93 -19.40 -2.74
CA ILE A 289 4.14 -18.88 -4.10
C ILE A 289 3.35 -17.58 -4.29
N LEU A 290 2.07 -17.52 -3.91
CA LEU A 290 1.25 -16.32 -4.04
C LEU A 290 1.76 -15.17 -3.15
N ILE A 291 2.29 -15.44 -1.98
CA ILE A 291 3.01 -14.43 -1.18
C ILE A 291 4.17 -13.84 -1.97
N GLY A 292 4.98 -14.69 -2.60
CA GLY A 292 6.10 -14.26 -3.44
C GLY A 292 5.64 -13.45 -4.66
N GLU A 293 4.62 -13.89 -5.38
CA GLU A 293 4.03 -13.15 -6.50
C GLU A 293 3.54 -11.76 -6.05
N THR A 294 2.87 -11.71 -4.91
CA THR A 294 2.36 -10.44 -4.34
C THR A 294 3.48 -9.46 -4.07
N ILE A 295 4.56 -9.89 -3.40
CA ILE A 295 5.71 -9.02 -3.10
C ILE A 295 6.40 -8.56 -4.37
N LYS A 296 6.57 -9.44 -5.36
CA LYS A 296 7.14 -9.12 -6.68
C LYS A 296 6.35 -8.02 -7.39
N ILE A 297 5.03 -8.20 -7.50
CA ILE A 297 4.13 -7.23 -8.13
C ILE A 297 4.14 -5.90 -7.37
N VAL A 298 4.12 -5.96 -6.04
CA VAL A 298 4.12 -4.73 -5.22
C VAL A 298 5.41 -3.94 -5.43
N ILE A 299 6.58 -4.56 -5.44
CA ILE A 299 7.84 -3.83 -5.61
C ILE A 299 8.01 -3.35 -7.05
N GLU A 300 7.83 -4.21 -8.04
CA GLU A 300 8.22 -3.94 -9.42
C GLU A 300 7.16 -3.24 -10.26
N ASP A 301 5.86 -3.36 -9.90
CA ASP A 301 4.76 -2.68 -10.59
C ASP A 301 4.16 -1.55 -9.76
N TYR A 302 3.73 -1.85 -8.54
CA TYR A 302 2.97 -0.93 -7.68
C TYR A 302 3.85 0.20 -7.12
N VAL A 303 4.92 -0.14 -6.38
CA VAL A 303 5.87 0.84 -5.83
C VAL A 303 6.62 1.53 -6.96
N GLN A 304 6.95 0.82 -8.02
CA GLN A 304 7.57 1.40 -9.21
C GLN A 304 6.73 2.54 -9.79
N HIS A 305 5.43 2.31 -10.02
CA HIS A 305 4.53 3.36 -10.49
C HIS A 305 4.44 4.52 -9.51
N LEU A 306 4.23 4.20 -8.23
CA LEU A 306 4.06 5.18 -7.16
C LEU A 306 5.30 6.08 -6.98
N SER A 307 6.48 5.53 -7.18
CA SER A 307 7.75 6.26 -7.06
C SER A 307 7.95 7.30 -8.16
N GLY A 308 7.46 7.06 -9.37
CA GLY A 308 7.76 7.85 -10.55
C GLY A 308 9.22 7.75 -11.00
N TYR A 309 10.00 6.81 -10.47
CA TYR A 309 11.43 6.67 -10.75
C TYR A 309 11.70 6.11 -12.14
N HIS A 310 12.75 6.63 -12.79
CA HIS A 310 13.35 5.99 -13.97
C HIS A 310 14.28 4.84 -13.60
N PHE A 311 14.75 4.78 -12.35
CA PHE A 311 15.42 3.61 -11.81
C PHE A 311 14.41 2.45 -11.69
N LYS A 312 14.74 1.29 -12.27
CA LYS A 312 13.89 0.10 -12.20
C LYS A 312 14.13 -0.65 -10.90
N LEU A 313 13.13 -0.62 -10.01
CA LEU A 313 13.12 -1.39 -8.78
C LEU A 313 13.20 -2.89 -9.07
N LYS A 314 13.75 -3.65 -8.13
CA LYS A 314 13.95 -5.09 -8.28
C LYS A 314 13.60 -5.81 -6.98
N PHE A 315 12.78 -6.84 -7.07
CA PHE A 315 12.55 -7.78 -5.99
C PHE A 315 13.55 -8.94 -6.09
N ASP A 316 14.56 -8.91 -5.24
CA ASP A 316 15.57 -9.97 -5.15
C ASP A 316 16.06 -10.10 -3.69
N PRO A 317 15.57 -11.08 -2.94
CA PRO A 317 16.01 -11.33 -1.56
C PRO A 317 17.51 -11.54 -1.41
N GLU A 318 18.20 -12.07 -2.42
CA GLU A 318 19.66 -12.31 -2.37
C GLU A 318 20.46 -11.03 -2.18
N LEU A 319 19.89 -9.86 -2.56
CA LEU A 319 20.54 -8.57 -2.32
C LEU A 319 20.85 -8.29 -0.85
N LEU A 320 20.10 -8.90 0.08
CA LEU A 320 20.22 -8.68 1.51
C LEU A 320 20.95 -9.80 2.27
N PHE A 321 21.34 -10.91 1.62
CA PHE A 321 21.91 -12.07 2.30
C PHE A 321 23.24 -11.78 3.03
N ASN A 322 24.00 -10.81 2.54
CA ASN A 322 25.26 -10.37 3.17
C ASN A 322 25.10 -9.08 3.98
N GLN A 323 23.86 -8.68 4.29
CA GLN A 323 23.54 -7.50 5.06
C GLN A 323 22.99 -7.88 6.43
N ARG A 324 23.16 -6.98 7.41
CA ARG A 324 22.45 -7.10 8.69
C ARG A 324 20.99 -6.73 8.46
N PHE A 325 20.12 -7.73 8.42
CA PHE A 325 18.71 -7.57 8.20
C PHE A 325 17.92 -8.57 9.04
N GLN A 326 16.85 -8.12 9.69
CA GLN A 326 15.96 -8.96 10.48
C GLN A 326 14.70 -9.30 9.67
N TYR A 327 14.47 -10.60 9.44
CA TYR A 327 13.30 -11.12 8.72
C TYR A 327 12.11 -11.24 9.66
N GLN A 328 11.67 -10.10 10.15
CA GLN A 328 10.46 -9.89 10.95
C GLN A 328 9.85 -8.55 10.64
N ASN A 329 8.57 -8.39 10.92
CA ASN A 329 7.87 -7.13 10.77
C ASN A 329 6.77 -6.99 11.82
N ARG A 330 6.51 -5.77 12.23
CA ARG A 330 5.35 -5.39 13.01
C ARG A 330 4.71 -4.17 12.38
N ILE A 331 3.42 -4.25 12.07
CA ILE A 331 2.67 -3.14 11.49
C ILE A 331 2.50 -2.03 12.52
N ALA A 332 2.91 -0.81 12.17
CA ALA A 332 2.75 0.37 12.98
C ALA A 332 1.38 1.01 12.77
N ALA A 333 0.81 1.56 13.84
CA ALA A 333 -0.43 2.34 13.75
C ALA A 333 -0.27 3.54 12.81
N GLU A 334 0.89 4.18 12.83
CA GLU A 334 1.21 5.30 11.92
C GLU A 334 1.23 4.88 10.46
N PHE A 335 1.68 3.66 10.14
CA PHE A 335 1.63 3.13 8.77
C PHE A 335 0.19 2.90 8.31
N ASN A 336 -0.66 2.35 9.17
CA ASN A 336 -2.10 2.28 8.90
C ASN A 336 -2.68 3.66 8.61
N THR A 337 -2.39 4.65 9.46
CA THR A 337 -2.92 6.01 9.33
C THR A 337 -2.45 6.69 8.05
N LEU A 338 -1.16 6.61 7.70
CA LEU A 338 -0.62 7.26 6.52
C LEU A 338 -1.14 6.64 5.21
N TYR A 339 -1.59 5.40 5.24
CA TYR A 339 -2.13 4.68 4.07
C TYR A 339 -3.62 4.99 3.79
N HIS A 340 -4.24 5.87 4.52
CA HIS A 340 -5.58 6.37 4.24
C HIS A 340 -5.57 7.32 3.04
N TRP A 341 -5.45 6.73 1.85
CA TRP A 341 -5.37 7.45 0.57
C TRP A 341 -6.75 7.62 -0.08
N HIS A 342 -7.75 8.00 0.70
CA HIS A 342 -9.12 8.22 0.22
C HIS A 342 -9.23 9.20 -0.96
N PRO A 343 -8.36 10.21 -1.10
CA PRO A 343 -8.36 11.06 -2.31
C PRO A 343 -8.14 10.32 -3.62
N LEU A 344 -7.62 9.07 -3.62
CA LEU A 344 -7.54 8.25 -4.83
C LEU A 344 -8.92 7.98 -5.45
N LEU A 345 -9.97 7.83 -4.63
CA LEU A 345 -11.30 7.48 -5.09
C LEU A 345 -11.87 8.58 -6.00
N PRO A 346 -12.30 8.25 -7.23
CA PRO A 346 -13.08 9.18 -8.06
C PRO A 346 -14.48 9.38 -7.48
N ASP A 347 -15.23 10.36 -8.00
CA ASP A 347 -16.61 10.60 -7.56
C ASP A 347 -17.58 9.57 -8.12
N THR A 348 -17.28 9.05 -9.31
CA THR A 348 -18.05 8.01 -10.01
C THR A 348 -17.10 6.97 -10.60
N PHE A 349 -17.62 5.79 -10.93
CA PHE A 349 -16.86 4.69 -11.52
C PHE A 349 -17.41 4.38 -12.91
N GLN A 350 -16.56 4.49 -13.93
CA GLN A 350 -16.89 4.14 -15.29
C GLN A 350 -16.57 2.68 -15.56
N ILE A 351 -17.56 1.90 -16.00
CA ILE A 351 -17.37 0.53 -16.46
C ILE A 351 -18.07 0.39 -17.80
N HIS A 352 -17.29 0.11 -18.84
CA HIS A 352 -17.77 0.10 -20.23
C HIS A 352 -18.47 1.43 -20.58
N ASP A 353 -19.74 1.40 -20.93
CA ASP A 353 -20.57 2.55 -21.26
C ASP A 353 -21.44 3.06 -20.10
N GLN A 354 -21.29 2.47 -18.91
CA GLN A 354 -22.08 2.82 -17.74
C GLN A 354 -21.26 3.56 -16.69
N GLU A 355 -21.86 4.55 -16.06
CA GLU A 355 -21.31 5.31 -14.96
C GLU A 355 -22.07 4.99 -13.67
N TYR A 356 -21.34 4.60 -12.64
CA TYR A 356 -21.88 4.27 -11.32
C TYR A 356 -21.50 5.34 -10.31
N THR A 357 -22.47 5.82 -9.54
CA THR A 357 -22.20 6.60 -8.34
C THR A 357 -21.60 5.72 -7.26
N PHE A 358 -20.96 6.33 -6.25
CA PHE A 358 -20.42 5.57 -5.12
C PHE A 358 -21.51 4.74 -4.42
N GLN A 359 -22.73 5.28 -4.27
CA GLN A 359 -23.85 4.56 -3.66
C GLN A 359 -24.32 3.37 -4.49
N GLN A 360 -24.34 3.49 -5.81
CA GLN A 360 -24.67 2.39 -6.72
C GLN A 360 -23.58 1.30 -6.72
N PHE A 361 -22.36 1.68 -6.40
CA PHE A 361 -21.20 0.80 -6.35
C PHE A 361 -21.11 0.01 -5.04
N LEU A 362 -21.60 0.57 -3.91
CA LEU A 362 -21.55 -0.06 -2.60
C LEU A 362 -22.31 -1.39 -2.58
N TYR A 363 -21.62 -2.45 -2.12
CA TYR A 363 -22.16 -3.81 -1.95
C TYR A 363 -22.80 -4.41 -3.21
N ASN A 364 -22.39 -3.95 -4.38
CA ASN A 364 -23.02 -4.33 -5.66
C ASN A 364 -22.15 -5.32 -6.46
N ASN A 365 -22.11 -6.56 -6.01
CA ASN A 365 -21.40 -7.63 -6.71
C ASN A 365 -22.04 -8.00 -8.07
N SER A 366 -23.29 -7.57 -8.36
CA SER A 366 -23.92 -7.82 -9.66
C SER A 366 -23.14 -7.21 -10.82
N ILE A 367 -22.44 -6.09 -10.57
CA ILE A 367 -21.61 -5.40 -11.56
C ILE A 367 -20.57 -6.32 -12.19
N MET A 368 -19.97 -7.22 -11.38
CA MET A 368 -18.99 -8.19 -11.90
C MET A 368 -19.61 -9.19 -12.86
N LEU A 369 -20.84 -9.61 -12.61
CA LEU A 369 -21.57 -10.57 -13.47
C LEU A 369 -22.11 -9.90 -14.72
N GLU A 370 -22.58 -8.66 -14.61
CA GLU A 370 -23.12 -7.89 -15.72
C GLU A 370 -22.07 -7.53 -16.77
N HIS A 371 -20.90 -7.07 -16.32
CA HIS A 371 -19.83 -6.60 -17.21
C HIS A 371 -18.74 -7.63 -17.45
N GLY A 372 -18.51 -8.54 -16.49
CA GLY A 372 -17.37 -9.43 -16.46
C GLY A 372 -16.06 -8.72 -16.08
N LEU A 373 -15.10 -9.50 -15.59
CA LEU A 373 -13.82 -8.97 -15.10
C LEU A 373 -13.01 -8.28 -16.20
N SER A 374 -13.11 -8.75 -17.44
CA SER A 374 -12.38 -8.16 -18.57
C SER A 374 -12.74 -6.69 -18.81
N HIS A 375 -14.04 -6.36 -18.81
CA HIS A 375 -14.49 -4.98 -18.97
C HIS A 375 -14.16 -4.12 -17.75
N MET A 376 -14.24 -4.68 -16.52
CA MET A 376 -13.84 -3.97 -15.32
C MET A 376 -12.34 -3.59 -15.36
N VAL A 377 -11.46 -4.54 -15.68
CA VAL A 377 -10.01 -4.31 -15.79
C VAL A 377 -9.70 -3.24 -16.84
N LYS A 378 -10.30 -3.34 -18.04
CA LYS A 378 -10.12 -2.34 -19.11
C LYS A 378 -10.56 -0.95 -18.67
N SER A 379 -11.75 -0.84 -18.08
CA SER A 379 -12.32 0.43 -17.66
C SER A 379 -11.54 1.07 -16.52
N PHE A 380 -11.18 0.32 -15.48
CA PHE A 380 -10.39 0.81 -14.36
C PHE A 380 -8.96 1.18 -14.74
N SER A 381 -8.40 0.53 -15.78
CA SER A 381 -7.09 0.90 -16.32
C SER A 381 -7.08 2.25 -17.05
N LYS A 382 -8.23 2.69 -17.56
CA LYS A 382 -8.38 3.95 -18.30
C LYS A 382 -8.83 5.12 -17.42
N GLN A 383 -9.42 4.86 -16.26
CA GLN A 383 -9.97 5.90 -15.38
C GLN A 383 -8.91 6.45 -14.42
N SER A 384 -8.79 7.79 -14.38
CA SER A 384 -7.87 8.47 -13.46
C SER A 384 -8.31 8.35 -12.01
N ALA A 385 -7.35 8.09 -11.13
CA ALA A 385 -7.47 8.25 -9.68
C ALA A 385 -7.13 9.69 -9.26
N GLY A 386 -7.50 10.07 -8.04
CA GLY A 386 -7.25 11.39 -7.49
C GLY A 386 -5.84 11.56 -6.91
N ARG A 387 -5.33 12.79 -6.90
CA ARG A 387 -4.11 13.17 -6.21
C ARG A 387 -4.32 13.12 -4.69
N VAL A 388 -3.37 12.56 -3.95
CA VAL A 388 -3.49 12.40 -2.50
C VAL A 388 -3.05 13.64 -1.73
N ALA A 389 -1.88 14.21 -2.04
CA ALA A 389 -1.36 15.40 -1.38
C ALA A 389 -1.97 16.70 -1.92
N GLY A 390 -1.80 17.80 -1.19
CA GLY A 390 -2.23 19.15 -1.59
C GLY A 390 -3.61 19.56 -1.07
N GLY A 391 -4.27 18.70 -0.29
CA GLY A 391 -5.57 18.99 0.33
C GLY A 391 -6.75 18.99 -0.63
N LYS A 392 -7.95 19.15 -0.09
CA LYS A 392 -9.23 19.38 -0.80
C LYS A 392 -9.55 18.37 -1.92
N ASN A 393 -9.20 17.07 -1.70
CA ASN A 393 -9.47 16.02 -2.68
C ASN A 393 -10.10 14.73 -2.09
N VAL A 394 -10.50 14.75 -0.82
CA VAL A 394 -11.24 13.64 -0.20
C VAL A 394 -12.69 13.69 -0.68
N PRO A 395 -13.23 12.63 -1.30
CA PRO A 395 -14.62 12.65 -1.77
C PRO A 395 -15.61 12.71 -0.60
N ALA A 396 -16.74 13.42 -0.80
CA ALA A 396 -17.78 13.59 0.21
C ALA A 396 -18.33 12.26 0.74
N ALA A 397 -18.38 11.23 -0.10
CA ALA A 397 -18.86 9.90 0.27
C ALA A 397 -18.09 9.26 1.44
N VAL A 398 -16.82 9.62 1.64
CA VAL A 398 -15.95 9.08 2.70
C VAL A 398 -15.53 10.13 3.73
N GLN A 399 -16.27 11.23 3.83
CA GLN A 399 -16.03 12.30 4.81
C GLN A 399 -15.97 11.78 6.24
N LYS A 400 -16.89 10.88 6.62
CA LYS A 400 -16.95 10.29 7.96
C LYS A 400 -15.69 9.49 8.28
N VAL A 401 -15.12 8.82 7.29
CA VAL A 401 -13.89 8.03 7.46
C VAL A 401 -12.69 8.96 7.69
N ALA A 402 -12.60 10.06 6.97
CA ALA A 402 -11.55 11.07 7.18
C ALA A 402 -11.63 11.67 8.59
N LYS A 403 -12.83 12.02 9.07
CA LYS A 403 -13.04 12.48 10.44
C LYS A 403 -12.62 11.42 11.46
N ALA A 404 -13.05 10.18 11.28
CA ALA A 404 -12.70 9.08 12.17
C ALA A 404 -11.18 8.86 12.24
N SER A 405 -10.46 9.04 11.13
CA SER A 405 -9.00 8.93 11.10
C SER A 405 -8.31 9.97 11.98
N ILE A 406 -8.82 11.20 12.01
CA ILE A 406 -8.34 12.25 12.93
C ILE A 406 -8.65 11.87 14.39
N ASP A 407 -9.90 11.50 14.68
CA ASP A 407 -10.34 11.18 16.03
C ASP A 407 -9.58 9.98 16.62
N GLN A 408 -9.35 8.93 15.82
CA GLN A 408 -8.57 7.75 16.21
C GLN A 408 -7.10 8.09 16.48
N SER A 409 -6.49 8.95 15.66
CA SER A 409 -5.13 9.45 15.88
C SER A 409 -5.00 10.17 17.23
N ARG A 410 -6.00 10.95 17.61
CA ARG A 410 -6.08 11.65 18.90
C ARG A 410 -6.25 10.68 20.08
N GLN A 411 -7.07 9.65 19.91
CA GLN A 411 -7.22 8.59 20.93
C GLN A 411 -5.90 7.85 21.16
N MET A 412 -5.13 7.60 20.09
CA MET A 412 -3.80 6.98 20.16
C MET A 412 -2.71 7.96 20.60
N ARG A 413 -3.04 9.21 20.83
CA ARG A 413 -2.14 10.28 21.25
C ARG A 413 -0.90 10.38 20.37
N TYR A 414 -1.10 10.47 19.05
CA TYR A 414 0.00 10.68 18.13
C TYR A 414 0.75 11.97 18.43
N GLN A 415 2.05 11.92 18.30
CA GLN A 415 2.89 13.11 18.29
C GLN A 415 2.66 13.93 17.02
N SER A 416 3.24 15.13 16.95
CA SER A 416 3.04 16.04 15.83
C SER A 416 3.71 15.57 14.53
N LEU A 417 3.25 16.10 13.40
CA LEU A 417 3.86 15.89 12.09
C LEU A 417 5.38 16.13 12.14
N ASN A 418 5.82 17.23 12.78
CA ASN A 418 7.23 17.56 12.90
C ASN A 418 8.02 16.55 13.74
N GLU A 419 7.43 15.97 14.78
CA GLU A 419 8.10 14.91 15.55
C GLU A 419 8.29 13.64 14.70
N TYR A 420 7.32 13.27 13.88
CA TYR A 420 7.48 12.17 12.92
C TYR A 420 8.50 12.51 11.83
N ARG A 421 8.52 13.74 11.34
CA ARG A 421 9.57 14.17 10.38
C ARG A 421 10.97 14.00 10.99
N LYS A 422 11.19 14.45 12.21
CA LYS A 422 12.46 14.25 12.94
C LYS A 422 12.79 12.76 13.11
N ARG A 423 11.80 11.95 13.51
CA ARG A 423 11.98 10.51 13.68
C ARG A 423 12.46 9.82 12.40
N PHE A 424 12.03 10.27 11.25
CA PHE A 424 12.42 9.75 9.93
C PHE A 424 13.52 10.57 9.24
N MET A 425 14.31 11.32 10.01
CA MET A 425 15.48 12.06 9.56
C MET A 425 15.16 13.19 8.55
N LEU A 426 13.96 13.72 8.61
CA LEU A 426 13.53 14.89 7.83
C LEU A 426 13.67 16.18 8.65
N LYS A 427 13.91 17.28 7.95
CA LYS A 427 13.87 18.61 8.58
C LYS A 427 12.43 18.95 8.97
N PRO A 428 12.18 19.39 10.21
CA PRO A 428 10.86 19.88 10.59
C PRO A 428 10.48 21.10 9.75
N PHE A 429 9.19 21.24 9.45
CA PHE A 429 8.65 22.46 8.85
C PHE A 429 8.75 23.64 9.85
N LYS A 430 9.04 24.82 9.33
CA LYS A 430 9.16 26.03 10.14
C LYS A 430 7.89 26.87 10.17
N SER A 431 6.98 26.63 9.22
CA SER A 431 5.70 27.34 9.11
C SER A 431 4.68 26.49 8.36
N PHE A 432 3.41 26.85 8.51
CA PHE A 432 2.32 26.24 7.71
C PHE A 432 2.45 26.58 6.22
N GLU A 433 3.04 27.71 5.85
CA GLU A 433 3.31 28.05 4.45
C GLU A 433 4.37 27.11 3.85
N GLU A 434 5.41 26.76 4.61
CA GLU A 434 6.39 25.75 4.17
C GLU A 434 5.74 24.38 3.97
N LEU A 435 4.79 23.99 4.83
CA LEU A 435 4.03 22.74 4.73
C LEU A 435 3.13 22.71 3.50
N THR A 436 2.26 23.70 3.33
CA THR A 436 1.19 23.68 2.33
C THR A 436 1.60 24.23 0.97
N GLY A 437 2.55 25.16 0.94
CA GLY A 437 2.89 25.93 -0.24
C GLY A 437 1.82 26.95 -0.67
N GLU A 438 0.76 27.13 0.14
CA GLU A 438 -0.38 28.03 -0.13
C GLU A 438 -0.62 28.94 1.07
N LYS A 439 -0.57 30.25 0.85
CA LYS A 439 -0.65 31.27 1.91
C LYS A 439 -1.99 31.28 2.64
N GLU A 440 -3.09 31.14 1.91
CA GLU A 440 -4.44 31.18 2.49
C GLU A 440 -4.68 29.97 3.40
N MET A 441 -4.43 28.76 2.90
CA MET A 441 -4.53 27.53 3.70
C MET A 441 -3.59 27.56 4.91
N ALA A 442 -2.36 28.08 4.73
CA ALA A 442 -1.39 28.20 5.81
C ALA A 442 -1.88 29.12 6.93
N ALA A 443 -2.44 30.28 6.59
CA ALA A 443 -2.98 31.23 7.56
C ALA A 443 -4.17 30.64 8.34
N GLU A 444 -5.06 29.94 7.67
CA GLU A 444 -6.21 29.27 8.30
C GLU A 444 -5.77 28.13 9.24
N LEU A 445 -4.77 27.34 8.84
CA LEU A 445 -4.18 26.30 9.69
C LEU A 445 -3.47 26.91 10.91
N GLU A 446 -2.73 28.00 10.74
CA GLU A 446 -2.07 28.71 11.84
C GLU A 446 -3.08 29.26 12.83
N GLU A 447 -4.19 29.82 12.36
CA GLU A 447 -5.30 30.26 13.21
C GLU A 447 -5.84 29.12 14.06
N LEU A 448 -6.01 27.92 13.48
CA LEU A 448 -6.59 26.76 14.18
C LEU A 448 -5.60 26.07 15.13
N TYR A 449 -4.37 25.84 14.72
CA TYR A 449 -3.36 25.07 15.48
C TYR A 449 -2.45 25.94 16.35
N GLY A 450 -2.23 27.18 15.97
CA GLY A 450 -1.39 28.14 16.68
C GLY A 450 0.12 27.99 16.49
N ASP A 451 0.63 26.78 16.26
CA ASP A 451 2.06 26.48 16.08
C ASP A 451 2.22 25.31 15.10
N ILE A 452 3.17 25.40 14.19
CA ILE A 452 3.47 24.34 13.22
C ILE A 452 3.89 23.03 13.90
N ASP A 453 4.53 23.10 15.07
CA ASP A 453 4.91 21.93 15.87
C ASP A 453 3.71 21.25 16.55
N ALA A 454 2.50 21.83 16.44
CA ALA A 454 1.25 21.21 16.87
C ALA A 454 0.44 20.60 15.72
N MET A 455 0.91 20.68 14.47
CA MET A 455 0.21 20.08 13.33
C MET A 455 0.12 18.57 13.48
N GLU A 456 -1.08 18.02 13.30
CA GLU A 456 -1.34 16.58 13.39
C GLU A 456 -0.82 15.82 12.16
N LEU A 457 -0.46 14.54 12.36
CA LEU A 457 0.13 13.70 11.30
C LEU A 457 -0.82 13.52 10.10
N TYR A 458 -2.03 12.99 10.31
CA TYR A 458 -2.92 12.61 9.21
C TYR A 458 -3.37 13.81 8.36
N PRO A 459 -3.95 14.88 8.93
CA PRO A 459 -4.30 16.03 8.11
C PRO A 459 -3.05 16.71 7.52
N GLY A 460 -1.93 16.69 8.24
CA GLY A 460 -0.65 17.22 7.77
C GLY A 460 -0.14 16.52 6.51
N LEU A 461 -0.23 15.21 6.44
CA LEU A 461 0.13 14.41 5.26
C LEU A 461 -0.71 14.76 4.03
N LEU A 462 -2.01 15.05 4.24
CA LEU A 462 -2.93 15.34 3.15
C LEU A 462 -2.85 16.79 2.65
N VAL A 463 -2.59 17.77 3.54
CA VAL A 463 -2.46 19.17 3.14
C VAL A 463 -1.05 19.53 2.67
N GLU A 464 -0.06 18.69 2.93
CA GLU A 464 1.30 18.90 2.48
C GLU A 464 1.36 19.12 0.97
N LYS A 465 2.13 20.11 0.55
CA LYS A 465 2.35 20.35 -0.88
C LYS A 465 2.91 19.09 -1.55
N PRO A 466 2.34 18.65 -2.68
CA PRO A 466 2.92 17.55 -3.44
C PRO A 466 4.28 17.95 -3.99
N ARG A 467 5.17 16.98 -4.16
CA ARG A 467 6.36 17.18 -5.01
C ARG A 467 5.91 17.53 -6.43
N PRO A 468 6.68 18.31 -7.19
CA PRO A 468 6.30 18.70 -8.55
C PRO A 468 5.92 17.48 -9.41
N GLY A 469 4.71 17.48 -9.98
CA GLY A 469 4.20 16.40 -10.80
C GLY A 469 3.95 15.08 -10.08
N ALA A 470 3.91 15.05 -8.75
CA ALA A 470 3.79 13.84 -7.94
C ALA A 470 2.41 13.74 -7.23
N ILE A 471 2.06 12.51 -6.88
CA ILE A 471 0.86 12.19 -6.11
C ILE A 471 0.99 12.57 -4.63
N PHE A 472 2.21 12.51 -4.07
CA PHE A 472 2.52 12.70 -2.67
C PHE A 472 3.43 13.88 -2.39
N GLY A 473 3.39 14.37 -1.16
CA GLY A 473 4.42 15.20 -0.58
C GLY A 473 5.63 14.40 -0.09
N GLU A 474 6.65 15.12 0.36
CA GLU A 474 7.88 14.53 0.89
C GLU A 474 7.61 13.60 2.09
N THR A 475 6.83 14.02 3.06
CA THR A 475 6.61 13.30 4.31
C THR A 475 5.95 11.94 4.07
N MET A 476 4.93 11.87 3.22
CA MET A 476 4.25 10.61 2.88
C MET A 476 5.23 9.57 2.34
N VAL A 477 6.10 9.96 1.43
CA VAL A 477 7.07 9.06 0.79
C VAL A 477 8.18 8.66 1.76
N GLU A 478 8.76 9.62 2.48
CA GLU A 478 9.92 9.37 3.34
C GLU A 478 9.58 8.59 4.62
N ILE A 479 8.33 8.59 5.05
CA ILE A 479 7.82 7.75 6.14
C ILE A 479 7.25 6.44 5.58
N GLY A 480 6.49 6.50 4.50
CA GLY A 480 5.80 5.34 3.93
C GLY A 480 6.73 4.30 3.33
N ALA A 481 7.76 4.72 2.61
CA ALA A 481 8.70 3.80 1.96
C ALA A 481 9.48 2.93 2.97
N PRO A 482 9.99 3.43 4.09
CA PRO A 482 10.60 2.59 5.13
C PRO A 482 9.67 1.50 5.66
N PHE A 483 8.45 1.83 6.03
CA PHE A 483 7.46 0.84 6.48
C PHE A 483 7.16 -0.21 5.42
N SER A 484 6.92 0.24 4.19
CA SER A 484 6.58 -0.64 3.07
C SER A 484 7.71 -1.62 2.76
N LEU A 485 8.93 -1.13 2.55
CA LEU A 485 10.06 -1.98 2.19
C LEU A 485 10.46 -2.93 3.33
N LYS A 486 10.42 -2.47 4.59
CA LYS A 486 10.65 -3.35 5.75
C LYS A 486 9.60 -4.46 5.82
N GLY A 487 8.33 -4.13 5.62
CA GLY A 487 7.23 -5.08 5.64
C GLY A 487 7.29 -6.11 4.51
N LEU A 488 7.75 -5.72 3.32
CA LEU A 488 7.90 -6.60 2.18
C LEU A 488 9.13 -7.51 2.33
N MET A 489 10.32 -6.92 2.51
CA MET A 489 11.57 -7.66 2.59
C MET A 489 11.75 -8.39 3.92
N GLY A 490 11.09 -7.95 4.98
CA GLY A 490 11.07 -8.61 6.28
C GLY A 490 10.21 -9.87 6.33
N ASN A 491 9.54 -10.24 5.24
CA ASN A 491 8.79 -11.47 5.14
C ASN A 491 9.71 -12.69 5.25
N ALA A 492 9.26 -13.73 5.94
CA ALA A 492 10.03 -14.96 6.13
C ALA A 492 10.48 -15.59 4.81
N ILE A 493 9.67 -15.48 3.73
CA ILE A 493 10.02 -16.07 2.42
C ILE A 493 11.28 -15.44 1.82
N CYS A 494 11.62 -14.20 2.20
CA CYS A 494 12.80 -13.49 1.73
C CYS A 494 14.08 -13.88 2.46
N SER A 495 13.99 -14.64 3.56
CA SER A 495 15.14 -15.09 4.32
C SER A 495 15.96 -16.15 3.55
N PRO A 496 17.28 -16.29 3.84
CA PRO A 496 18.09 -17.36 3.28
C PRO A 496 17.54 -18.77 3.52
N GLU A 497 16.80 -18.96 4.62
CA GLU A 497 16.17 -20.24 4.95
C GLU A 497 15.07 -20.63 3.95
N TYR A 498 14.28 -19.65 3.51
CA TYR A 498 13.11 -19.88 2.65
C TYR A 498 13.38 -19.61 1.17
N TRP A 499 14.22 -18.63 0.83
CA TRP A 499 14.38 -18.17 -0.55
C TRP A 499 15.23 -19.12 -1.39
N LYS A 500 14.61 -20.22 -1.83
CA LYS A 500 15.21 -21.26 -2.67
C LYS A 500 14.11 -22.07 -3.35
N PRO A 501 14.38 -22.69 -4.53
CA PRO A 501 13.36 -23.43 -5.28
C PRO A 501 12.62 -24.49 -4.48
N SER A 502 13.30 -25.22 -3.57
CA SER A 502 12.69 -26.29 -2.78
C SER A 502 11.54 -25.83 -1.88
N THR A 503 11.55 -24.59 -1.44
CA THR A 503 10.47 -24.01 -0.62
C THR A 503 9.18 -23.83 -1.43
N PHE A 504 9.30 -23.57 -2.73
CA PHE A 504 8.21 -23.23 -3.62
C PHE A 504 7.84 -24.36 -4.59
N GLY A 505 8.10 -25.60 -4.22
CA GLY A 505 7.76 -26.76 -5.03
C GLY A 505 8.69 -27.03 -6.19
N GLY A 506 9.90 -26.47 -6.19
CA GLY A 506 10.91 -26.65 -7.24
C GLY A 506 11.08 -25.44 -8.14
N LYS A 507 11.76 -25.64 -9.26
CA LYS A 507 12.08 -24.56 -10.22
C LYS A 507 10.82 -23.91 -10.78
N VAL A 508 9.78 -24.68 -11.08
CA VAL A 508 8.53 -24.17 -11.68
C VAL A 508 7.85 -23.16 -10.73
N GLY A 509 7.65 -23.52 -9.47
CA GLY A 509 7.05 -22.60 -8.49
C GLY A 509 7.92 -21.37 -8.21
N PHE A 510 9.22 -21.54 -8.15
CA PHE A 510 10.16 -20.42 -7.98
C PHE A 510 10.15 -19.46 -9.17
N GLU A 511 10.02 -19.96 -10.37
CA GLU A 511 9.94 -19.14 -11.59
C GLU A 511 8.60 -18.39 -11.68
N ILE A 512 7.50 -18.97 -11.21
CA ILE A 512 6.22 -18.26 -11.12
C ILE A 512 6.40 -16.96 -10.33
N ILE A 513 7.11 -16.99 -9.20
CA ILE A 513 7.40 -15.78 -8.41
C ILE A 513 8.29 -14.82 -9.20
N ASN A 514 9.42 -15.30 -9.70
CA ASN A 514 10.46 -14.47 -10.33
C ASN A 514 10.00 -13.80 -11.62
N THR A 515 8.96 -14.31 -12.27
CA THR A 515 8.39 -13.75 -13.50
C THR A 515 7.02 -13.11 -13.31
N ALA A 516 6.54 -13.02 -12.08
CA ALA A 516 5.24 -12.44 -11.79
C ALA A 516 5.19 -10.94 -12.12
N SER A 517 4.05 -10.51 -12.65
CA SER A 517 3.71 -9.10 -12.90
C SER A 517 2.19 -8.93 -12.83
N LEU A 518 1.74 -7.69 -12.68
CA LEU A 518 0.32 -7.37 -12.74
C LEU A 518 -0.30 -7.86 -14.06
N GLN A 519 0.36 -7.59 -15.19
CA GLN A 519 -0.12 -8.00 -16.49
C GLN A 519 -0.23 -9.53 -16.62
N LYS A 520 0.73 -10.30 -16.11
CA LYS A 520 0.65 -11.76 -16.10
C LYS A 520 -0.48 -12.28 -15.20
N LEU A 521 -0.63 -11.70 -14.00
CA LEU A 521 -1.72 -12.05 -13.09
C LEU A 521 -3.08 -11.89 -13.77
N ILE A 522 -3.28 -10.77 -14.45
CA ILE A 522 -4.52 -10.51 -15.20
C ILE A 522 -4.64 -11.46 -16.39
N CYS A 523 -3.60 -11.64 -17.16
CA CYS A 523 -3.63 -12.47 -18.37
C CYS A 523 -3.96 -13.94 -18.09
N HIS A 524 -3.43 -14.49 -17.01
CA HIS A 524 -3.71 -15.89 -16.62
C HIS A 524 -5.13 -16.10 -16.10
N ASN A 525 -5.78 -15.06 -15.56
CA ASN A 525 -7.00 -15.22 -14.75
C ASN A 525 -8.22 -14.44 -15.28
N VAL A 526 -8.04 -13.60 -16.29
CA VAL A 526 -9.12 -12.80 -16.89
C VAL A 526 -9.24 -13.11 -18.38
N LYS A 527 -10.45 -13.47 -18.78
CA LYS A 527 -10.75 -13.85 -20.18
C LYS A 527 -10.35 -12.74 -21.15
N GLY A 528 -9.69 -13.13 -22.21
CA GLY A 528 -9.23 -12.21 -23.26
C GLY A 528 -7.95 -11.45 -22.93
N CYS A 529 -7.30 -11.75 -21.78
CA CYS A 529 -6.01 -11.17 -21.39
C CYS A 529 -5.94 -9.64 -21.63
N PRO A 530 -6.84 -8.85 -21.02
CA PRO A 530 -6.84 -7.41 -21.25
C PRO A 530 -5.52 -6.79 -20.79
N PHE A 531 -5.02 -5.84 -21.57
CA PHE A 531 -3.85 -5.08 -21.17
C PHE A 531 -4.19 -4.21 -19.95
N THR A 532 -3.31 -4.15 -18.99
CA THR A 532 -3.46 -3.38 -17.76
C THR A 532 -2.14 -2.85 -17.24
N ALA A 533 -2.21 -1.77 -16.49
CA ALA A 533 -1.10 -1.19 -15.75
C ALA A 533 -1.67 -0.38 -14.59
N PHE A 534 -0.80 0.15 -13.71
CA PHE A 534 -1.22 1.06 -12.63
C PHE A 534 -1.28 2.53 -13.03
N HIS A 535 -0.88 2.86 -14.24
CA HIS A 535 -1.05 4.19 -14.83
C HIS A 535 -2.19 4.17 -15.87
N VAL A 536 -2.80 5.34 -16.08
CA VAL A 536 -3.87 5.52 -17.07
C VAL A 536 -3.37 5.13 -18.45
N LEU A 537 -4.09 4.21 -19.09
CA LEU A 537 -3.82 3.80 -20.46
C LEU A 537 -4.43 4.81 -21.42
N ASN A 538 -3.69 5.17 -22.47
CA ASN A 538 -4.24 5.94 -23.57
C ASN A 538 -5.37 5.14 -24.27
N PRO A 539 -6.41 5.82 -24.78
CA PRO A 539 -7.42 5.13 -25.58
C PRO A 539 -6.74 4.35 -26.70
N ASP A 540 -7.15 3.11 -26.90
CA ASP A 540 -6.65 2.31 -28.02
C ASP A 540 -6.90 3.07 -29.33
N PRO A 541 -5.91 3.27 -30.20
CA PRO A 541 -6.13 3.96 -31.49
C PRO A 541 -7.28 3.39 -32.30
N THR A 542 -7.61 2.11 -32.10
CA THR A 542 -8.75 1.45 -32.75
C THR A 542 -10.11 1.86 -32.17
N GLU A 543 -10.19 2.26 -30.89
CA GLU A 543 -11.43 2.78 -30.28
C GLU A 543 -11.68 4.26 -30.61
N ALA A 544 -10.63 5.04 -30.83
CA ALA A 544 -10.74 6.44 -31.25
C ALA A 544 -11.30 6.58 -32.67
N THR A 545 -11.14 5.56 -33.53
CA THR A 545 -11.67 5.54 -34.90
C THR A 545 -13.15 5.16 -34.97
N ILE A 546 -13.70 4.48 -33.97
CA ILE A 546 -15.12 4.09 -33.95
C ILE A 546 -16.02 5.30 -33.62
N ASN A 547 -15.55 6.28 -32.87
CA ASN A 547 -16.31 7.49 -32.52
C ASN A 547 -16.23 8.63 -33.55
N VAL A 548 -15.43 8.48 -34.62
CA VAL A 548 -15.28 9.49 -35.68
C VAL A 548 -15.82 9.02 -37.02
N SER A 549 -16.16 7.75 -37.22
CA SER A 549 -16.63 7.23 -38.49
C SER A 549 -18.12 6.85 -38.52
N THR A 550 -19.02 7.83 -38.28
CA THR A 550 -20.30 7.85 -38.94
C THR A 550 -20.28 8.84 -40.14
N SER A 551 -19.21 8.79 -40.94
CA SER A 551 -19.22 9.33 -42.31
C SER A 551 -18.13 8.64 -43.12
N ASN A 552 -18.59 7.72 -43.97
CA ASN A 552 -18.00 7.19 -45.21
C ASN A 552 -16.46 7.24 -45.41
N THR A 553 -15.76 6.10 -45.45
CA THR A 553 -15.16 5.50 -46.66
C THR A 553 -14.17 4.41 -46.32
N ALA A 554 -14.29 3.33 -47.08
CA ALA A 554 -13.36 2.24 -47.47
C ALA A 554 -12.22 1.77 -46.51
N MET A 555 -12.30 0.47 -46.20
CA MET A 555 -11.24 -0.35 -45.60
C MET A 555 -10.02 -0.48 -46.53
N GLU A 556 -8.82 -0.30 -45.98
CA GLU A 556 -7.61 -0.96 -46.45
C GLU A 556 -7.08 -1.87 -45.33
N ASP A 557 -6.74 -3.12 -45.71
CA ASP A 557 -6.26 -4.19 -44.87
C ASP A 557 -4.91 -3.87 -44.20
N ILE A 558 -4.87 -3.82 -42.87
CA ILE A 558 -3.63 -3.74 -42.10
C ILE A 558 -3.29 -5.12 -41.52
N ASN A 559 -2.13 -5.60 -41.89
CA ASN A 559 -1.57 -6.91 -41.58
C ASN A 559 -1.31 -7.06 -40.04
N PRO A 560 -1.91 -8.06 -39.33
CA PRO A 560 -1.80 -8.24 -37.89
C PRO A 560 -0.39 -8.51 -37.35
N THR A 561 0.55 -8.85 -38.20
CA THR A 561 1.92 -9.26 -37.81
C THR A 561 2.83 -8.07 -37.44
N LEU A 562 2.49 -6.86 -37.85
CA LEU A 562 3.27 -5.65 -37.54
C LEU A 562 2.96 -5.07 -36.17
N LEU A 563 1.74 -5.26 -35.67
CA LEU A 563 1.29 -4.77 -34.36
C LEU A 563 1.92 -5.53 -33.18
N LEU A 564 2.38 -6.76 -33.39
CA LEU A 564 3.05 -7.56 -32.35
C LEU A 564 4.51 -7.17 -32.13
N LYS A 565 5.16 -6.54 -33.14
CA LYS A 565 6.57 -6.11 -33.04
C LYS A 565 6.76 -4.77 -32.37
N GLU A 566 5.78 -3.86 -32.43
CA GLU A 566 5.85 -2.57 -31.73
C GLU A 566 5.47 -2.69 -30.25
N ARG A 567 4.59 -3.64 -29.91
CA ARG A 567 4.21 -3.90 -28.50
C ARG A 567 5.30 -4.58 -27.66
N SER A 568 6.26 -5.25 -28.29
CA SER A 568 7.39 -5.88 -27.57
C SER A 568 8.57 -4.93 -27.32
N ALA A 569 8.52 -3.70 -27.80
CA ALA A 569 9.55 -2.69 -27.58
C ALA A 569 9.19 -1.68 -26.45
N GLU A 570 7.96 -1.72 -25.94
CA GLU A 570 7.48 -0.85 -24.86
C GLU A 570 7.24 -1.59 -23.51
N LEU A 571 7.55 -2.89 -23.45
CA LEU A 571 7.48 -3.69 -22.22
C LEU A 571 8.82 -3.73 -21.47
#